data_112563c7aed8fb36ae449e936e1b04e8
#
_entry.id   112563c7aed8fb36ae449e936e1b04e8
#
_cell.length_a   1.000
_cell.length_b   1.000
_cell.length_c   1.000
_cell.angle_alpha   90.00
_cell.angle_beta   90.00
_cell.angle_gamma   90.00
#
_symmetry.space_group_name_H-M   'P 1'
#
loop_
_entity.id
_entity.type
_entity.pdbx_description
1 polymer ?
#
loop_
_entity_poly.entity_id
_entity_poly.type
_entity_poly.pdbx_seq_one_letter_code
_entity_poly.pdbx_strand_id
1 'polypeptide(L)'
;MPKTLWALFMVVTLALPVRVASAADICASGHMRSTITDSGQKLVVTWTGRIDGAMARGLSHAFEVHGREVTAVELSLSSCGGRIDEMTSALAELDRIKRTHRLVTVVDQGATCASACIPIFLAGETRRAAMSSLWFFHRSWRESVDGGIDEVRIQVSERSFVTGYLEQYYVPAGVSREWLAHLIETIVSSGGYWQTGRDLWEARNGMITEPIGDVMPEQNRPIYLAPAPGCTAMCRG
;
A
#
# COMPACT_ATOMS: atom_id res chain seq x y z
N MET A 1 -58.40 -18.08 31.21
CA MET A 1 -57.05 -18.54 30.84
C MET A 1 -56.66 -17.81 29.56
N PRO A 2 -55.77 -16.80 29.60
CA PRO A 2 -55.34 -16.11 28.39
C PRO A 2 -54.13 -16.85 27.78
N LYS A 3 -54.20 -17.09 26.47
CA LYS A 3 -53.13 -17.66 25.64
C LYS A 3 -52.19 -16.53 25.24
N THR A 4 -50.96 -16.51 25.79
CA THR A 4 -49.88 -15.61 25.39
C THR A 4 -49.25 -16.09 24.06
N LEU A 5 -49.46 -15.34 22.97
CA LEU A 5 -48.74 -15.52 21.72
C LEU A 5 -47.34 -14.92 21.89
N TRP A 6 -46.29 -15.74 21.77
CA TRP A 6 -44.90 -15.31 21.64
C TRP A 6 -44.63 -15.05 20.15
N ALA A 7 -44.47 -13.79 19.77
CA ALA A 7 -43.99 -13.44 18.44
C ALA A 7 -42.47 -13.57 18.40
N LEU A 8 -41.98 -14.56 17.64
CA LEU A 8 -40.56 -14.69 17.33
C LEU A 8 -40.17 -13.57 16.32
N PHE A 9 -39.42 -12.58 16.78
CA PHE A 9 -38.76 -11.64 15.90
C PHE A 9 -37.51 -12.29 15.31
N MET A 10 -37.57 -12.69 14.03
CA MET A 10 -36.44 -13.14 13.27
C MET A 10 -35.62 -11.91 12.85
N VAL A 11 -34.50 -11.64 13.51
CA VAL A 11 -33.54 -10.61 13.10
C VAL A 11 -32.76 -11.16 11.91
N VAL A 12 -33.12 -10.74 10.71
CA VAL A 12 -32.33 -11.00 9.49
C VAL A 12 -31.15 -10.03 9.49
N THR A 13 -29.98 -10.50 9.90
CA THR A 13 -28.72 -9.78 9.72
C THR A 13 -28.33 -9.84 8.25
N LEU A 14 -28.58 -8.76 7.51
CA LEU A 14 -28.04 -8.58 6.17
C LEU A 14 -26.51 -8.36 6.30
N ALA A 15 -25.74 -9.40 6.05
CA ALA A 15 -24.29 -9.27 5.84
C ALA A 15 -24.08 -8.52 4.52
N LEU A 16 -23.67 -7.27 4.60
CA LEU A 16 -23.24 -6.51 3.42
C LEU A 16 -21.98 -7.18 2.87
N PRO A 17 -21.91 -7.48 1.56
CA PRO A 17 -20.72 -8.06 0.97
C PRO A 17 -19.56 -7.05 1.07
N VAL A 18 -18.46 -7.46 1.69
CA VAL A 18 -17.19 -6.74 1.63
C VAL A 18 -16.74 -6.77 0.17
N ARG A 19 -16.81 -5.63 -0.51
CA ARG A 19 -16.27 -5.51 -1.87
C ARG A 19 -14.75 -5.45 -1.77
N VAL A 20 -14.09 -6.51 -2.21
CA VAL A 20 -12.65 -6.47 -2.52
C VAL A 20 -12.50 -5.60 -3.76
N ALA A 21 -11.65 -4.56 -3.69
CA ALA A 21 -11.39 -3.69 -4.84
C ALA A 21 -10.84 -4.52 -6.01
N SER A 22 -11.37 -4.33 -7.20
CA SER A 22 -10.89 -5.04 -8.40
C SER A 22 -9.51 -4.50 -8.81
N ALA A 23 -8.75 -5.29 -9.60
CA ALA A 23 -7.47 -4.84 -10.15
C ALA A 23 -7.62 -3.56 -11.00
N ALA A 24 -8.77 -3.34 -11.62
CA ALA A 24 -9.09 -2.12 -12.35
C ALA A 24 -9.24 -0.91 -11.40
N ASP A 25 -9.81 -1.11 -10.19
CA ASP A 25 -10.06 -0.02 -9.24
C ASP A 25 -8.74 0.50 -8.62
N ILE A 26 -7.78 -0.37 -8.34
CA ILE A 26 -6.50 0.02 -7.72
C ILE A 26 -5.57 0.82 -8.63
N CYS A 27 -5.84 0.84 -9.94
CA CYS A 27 -5.09 1.60 -10.94
C CYS A 27 -5.91 2.71 -11.62
N ALA A 28 -7.18 2.87 -11.24
CA ALA A 28 -7.98 4.03 -11.61
C ALA A 28 -7.42 5.31 -10.96
N SER A 29 -7.95 6.46 -11.33
CA SER A 29 -7.64 7.74 -10.66
C SER A 29 -7.80 7.60 -9.16
N GLY A 30 -6.81 8.10 -8.41
CA GLY A 30 -6.80 7.97 -6.97
C GLY A 30 -7.96 8.73 -6.31
N HIS A 31 -8.53 8.15 -5.27
CA HIS A 31 -9.53 8.79 -4.45
C HIS A 31 -9.28 8.55 -2.96
N MET A 32 -9.63 9.54 -2.16
CA MET A 32 -9.46 9.54 -0.73
C MET A 32 -10.80 9.62 -0.01
N ARG A 33 -10.88 8.91 1.10
CA ARG A 33 -11.95 9.05 2.09
C ARG A 33 -11.32 9.27 3.45
N SER A 34 -11.97 10.04 4.30
CA SER A 34 -11.53 10.23 5.68
C SER A 34 -12.71 10.10 6.64
N THR A 35 -12.44 9.58 7.82
CA THR A 35 -13.41 9.46 8.92
C THR A 35 -12.69 9.53 10.25
N ILE A 36 -13.38 9.96 11.30
CA ILE A 36 -12.87 9.95 12.67
C ILE A 36 -13.41 8.71 13.38
N THR A 37 -12.55 8.01 14.09
CA THR A 37 -12.86 6.81 14.86
C THR A 37 -12.25 6.88 16.26
N ASP A 38 -12.41 5.80 17.04
CA ASP A 38 -11.86 5.68 18.41
C ASP A 38 -12.30 6.83 19.32
N SER A 39 -13.61 7.06 19.37
CA SER A 39 -14.21 8.13 20.20
C SER A 39 -13.68 9.53 19.87
N GLY A 40 -13.33 9.77 18.60
CA GLY A 40 -12.85 11.07 18.12
C GLY A 40 -11.32 11.25 18.17
N GLN A 41 -10.55 10.24 18.53
CA GLN A 41 -9.09 10.38 18.72
C GLN A 41 -8.23 9.99 17.52
N LYS A 42 -8.79 9.29 16.53
CA LYS A 42 -8.05 8.82 15.36
C LYS A 42 -8.71 9.24 14.05
N LEU A 43 -7.94 9.89 13.19
CA LEU A 43 -8.30 10.15 11.80
C LEU A 43 -7.89 8.94 10.96
N VAL A 44 -8.86 8.26 10.37
CA VAL A 44 -8.64 7.19 9.39
C VAL A 44 -8.79 7.77 8.00
N VAL A 45 -7.74 7.69 7.21
CA VAL A 45 -7.68 8.08 5.81
C VAL A 45 -7.51 6.83 4.97
N THR A 46 -8.39 6.62 4.00
CA THR A 46 -8.31 5.50 3.06
C THR A 46 -8.01 6.04 1.67
N TRP A 47 -6.94 5.55 1.07
CA TRP A 47 -6.57 5.82 -0.31
C TRP A 47 -6.80 4.59 -1.17
N THR A 48 -7.48 4.75 -2.30
CA THR A 48 -7.64 3.70 -3.30
C THR A 48 -7.35 4.29 -4.68
N GLY A 49 -6.58 3.58 -5.49
CA GLY A 49 -6.24 4.00 -6.83
C GLY A 49 -4.78 4.43 -7.01
N ARG A 50 -4.47 5.03 -8.15
CA ARG A 50 -3.13 5.48 -8.51
C ARG A 50 -2.66 6.61 -7.59
N ILE A 51 -1.37 6.61 -7.23
CA ILE A 51 -0.74 7.76 -6.56
C ILE A 51 -0.61 8.90 -7.56
N ASP A 52 -1.39 9.94 -7.35
CA ASP A 52 -1.44 11.16 -8.15
C ASP A 52 -1.58 12.39 -7.23
N GLY A 53 -1.63 13.60 -7.82
CA GLY A 53 -1.69 14.86 -7.06
C GLY A 53 -2.92 15.01 -6.15
N ALA A 54 -3.93 14.16 -6.29
CA ALA A 54 -5.07 14.17 -5.38
C ALA A 54 -4.69 13.61 -4.00
N MET A 55 -3.67 12.74 -3.91
CA MET A 55 -3.26 12.18 -2.64
C MET A 55 -2.69 13.23 -1.68
N ALA A 56 -1.70 14.00 -2.13
CA ALA A 56 -1.10 15.05 -1.30
C ALA A 56 -2.15 16.10 -0.88
N ARG A 57 -2.98 16.55 -1.83
CA ARG A 57 -4.06 17.51 -1.54
C ARG A 57 -5.09 16.95 -0.57
N GLY A 58 -5.48 15.69 -0.73
CA GLY A 58 -6.43 15.03 0.15
C GLY A 58 -5.90 14.85 1.57
N LEU A 59 -4.62 14.45 1.72
CA LEU A 59 -3.95 14.36 3.02
C LEU A 59 -3.91 15.72 3.72
N SER A 60 -3.48 16.77 3.00
CA SER A 60 -3.46 18.14 3.53
C SER A 60 -4.84 18.58 4.00
N HIS A 61 -5.86 18.42 3.15
CA HIS A 61 -7.22 18.81 3.48
C HIS A 61 -7.80 18.04 4.68
N ALA A 62 -7.69 16.71 4.68
CA ALA A 62 -8.18 15.87 5.78
C ALA A 62 -7.52 16.26 7.11
N PHE A 63 -6.22 16.55 7.09
CA PHE A 63 -5.48 16.94 8.28
C PHE A 63 -5.78 18.38 8.72
N GLU A 64 -6.01 19.32 7.80
CA GLU A 64 -6.44 20.69 8.12
C GLU A 64 -7.80 20.71 8.81
N VAL A 65 -8.73 19.86 8.35
CA VAL A 65 -10.08 19.79 8.91
C VAL A 65 -10.10 19.08 10.26
N HIS A 66 -9.39 17.97 10.41
CA HIS A 66 -9.54 17.07 11.56
C HIS A 66 -8.30 16.98 12.47
N GLY A 67 -7.15 17.45 12.01
CA GLY A 67 -5.88 17.23 12.72
C GLY A 67 -5.83 17.79 14.14
N ARG A 68 -6.60 18.85 14.44
CA ARG A 68 -6.63 19.42 15.80
C ARG A 68 -7.42 18.60 16.82
N GLU A 69 -8.27 17.71 16.33
CA GLU A 69 -9.19 16.92 17.16
C GLU A 69 -8.66 15.53 17.46
N VAL A 70 -7.62 15.09 16.74
CA VAL A 70 -7.10 13.72 16.82
C VAL A 70 -5.66 13.70 17.34
N THR A 71 -5.22 12.54 17.81
CA THR A 71 -3.85 12.30 18.28
C THR A 71 -3.07 11.35 17.39
N ALA A 72 -3.77 10.65 16.51
CA ALA A 72 -3.20 9.68 15.58
C ALA A 72 -3.88 9.76 14.21
N VAL A 73 -3.10 9.47 13.17
CA VAL A 73 -3.56 9.32 11.79
C VAL A 73 -3.26 7.90 11.33
N GLU A 74 -4.26 7.22 10.79
CA GLU A 74 -4.12 5.92 10.15
C GLU A 74 -4.37 6.07 8.65
N LEU A 75 -3.40 5.70 7.83
CA LEU A 75 -3.50 5.72 6.38
C LEU A 75 -3.61 4.30 5.83
N SER A 76 -4.81 3.91 5.40
CA SER A 76 -5.05 2.64 4.72
C SER A 76 -4.85 2.79 3.21
N LEU A 77 -4.09 1.88 2.61
CA LEU A 77 -3.59 1.95 1.24
C LEU A 77 -4.07 0.76 0.40
N SER A 78 -4.59 1.05 -0.80
CA SER A 78 -4.81 0.08 -1.86
C SER A 78 -4.48 0.72 -3.21
N SER A 79 -3.27 0.46 -3.75
CA SER A 79 -2.75 1.21 -4.89
C SER A 79 -1.77 0.39 -5.73
N CYS A 80 -1.85 0.55 -7.06
CA CYS A 80 -0.84 0.04 -7.99
C CYS A 80 0.41 0.92 -8.11
N GLY A 81 0.54 1.98 -7.31
CA GLY A 81 1.63 2.94 -7.41
C GLY A 81 1.25 4.18 -8.21
N GLY A 82 2.24 4.86 -8.77
CA GLY A 82 2.03 6.09 -9.54
C GLY A 82 3.32 6.85 -9.77
N ARG A 83 3.24 8.15 -9.96
CA ARG A 83 4.39 9.02 -10.28
C ARG A 83 5.26 9.26 -9.04
N ILE A 84 6.57 9.31 -9.22
CA ILE A 84 7.54 9.53 -8.13
C ILE A 84 7.40 10.95 -7.54
N ASP A 85 7.17 11.97 -8.37
CA ASP A 85 6.97 13.35 -7.92
C ASP A 85 5.70 13.49 -7.06
N GLU A 86 4.62 12.81 -7.42
CA GLU A 86 3.38 12.80 -6.64
C GLU A 86 3.55 12.01 -5.32
N MET A 87 4.27 10.90 -5.36
CA MET A 87 4.67 10.17 -4.15
C MET A 87 5.48 11.07 -3.21
N THR A 88 6.47 11.80 -3.75
CA THR A 88 7.30 12.71 -2.96
C THR A 88 6.46 13.83 -2.32
N SER A 89 5.48 14.36 -3.06
CA SER A 89 4.54 15.35 -2.53
C SER A 89 3.68 14.77 -1.40
N ALA A 90 3.19 13.53 -1.54
CA ALA A 90 2.45 12.85 -0.48
C ALA A 90 3.32 12.57 0.76
N LEU A 91 4.58 12.16 0.56
CA LEU A 91 5.54 11.94 1.66
C LEU A 91 5.81 13.23 2.44
N ALA A 92 5.91 14.39 1.77
CA ALA A 92 6.07 15.67 2.44
C ALA A 92 4.88 16.01 3.37
N GLU A 93 3.65 15.69 2.94
CA GLU A 93 2.47 15.84 3.80
C GLU A 93 2.46 14.86 4.98
N LEU A 94 2.87 13.61 4.77
CA LEU A 94 2.98 12.63 5.85
C LEU A 94 4.06 13.04 6.86
N ASP A 95 5.18 13.60 6.41
CA ASP A 95 6.21 14.13 7.30
C ASP A 95 5.72 15.34 8.10
N ARG A 96 4.85 16.18 7.53
CA ARG A 96 4.18 17.26 8.25
C ARG A 96 3.27 16.71 9.35
N ILE A 97 2.49 15.68 9.05
CA ILE A 97 1.59 15.01 9.99
C ILE A 97 2.38 14.38 11.14
N LYS A 98 3.46 13.67 10.84
CA LYS A 98 4.32 12.99 11.84
C LYS A 98 4.96 13.91 12.86
N ARG A 99 5.13 15.19 12.55
CA ARG A 99 5.70 16.14 13.52
C ARG A 99 4.84 16.33 14.76
N THR A 100 3.55 16.04 14.68
CA THR A 100 2.58 16.31 15.76
C THR A 100 1.68 15.13 16.07
N HIS A 101 1.60 14.13 15.18
CA HIS A 101 0.68 13.00 15.30
C HIS A 101 1.40 11.68 15.02
N ARG A 102 1.00 10.64 15.71
CA ARG A 102 1.45 9.29 15.41
C ARG A 102 0.84 8.83 14.09
N LEU A 103 1.68 8.39 13.17
CA LEU A 103 1.27 7.89 11.85
C LEU A 103 1.31 6.37 11.81
N VAL A 104 0.17 5.76 11.54
CA VAL A 104 0.02 4.33 11.25
C VAL A 104 -0.29 4.17 9.76
N THR A 105 0.41 3.29 9.07
CA THR A 105 0.09 2.92 7.69
C THR A 105 -0.40 1.48 7.63
N VAL A 106 -1.39 1.23 6.78
CA VAL A 106 -2.09 -0.05 6.73
C VAL A 106 -2.24 -0.52 5.29
N VAL A 107 -1.97 -1.81 5.05
CA VAL A 107 -2.38 -2.52 3.82
C VAL A 107 -3.24 -3.70 4.25
N ASP A 108 -4.55 -3.55 4.04
CA ASP A 108 -5.55 -4.49 4.53
C ASP A 108 -5.60 -5.81 3.74
N GLN A 109 -6.45 -6.73 4.19
CA GLN A 109 -6.68 -8.02 3.57
C GLN A 109 -7.08 -7.85 2.09
N GLY A 110 -6.34 -8.51 1.18
CA GLY A 110 -6.57 -8.46 -0.26
C GLY A 110 -6.23 -7.11 -0.91
N ALA A 111 -5.79 -6.11 -0.13
CA ALA A 111 -5.31 -4.85 -0.69
C ALA A 111 -3.93 -5.02 -1.33
N THR A 112 -3.63 -4.15 -2.29
CA THR A 112 -2.35 -4.12 -3.01
C THR A 112 -1.61 -2.84 -2.67
N CYS A 113 -0.30 -2.94 -2.43
CA CYS A 113 0.59 -1.79 -2.39
C CYS A 113 1.79 -2.04 -3.31
N ALA A 114 1.83 -1.35 -4.45
CA ALA A 114 2.83 -1.54 -5.48
C ALA A 114 3.63 -0.26 -5.76
N SER A 115 4.90 -0.41 -6.17
CA SER A 115 5.70 0.71 -6.68
C SER A 115 5.73 1.92 -5.73
N ALA A 116 5.32 3.11 -6.20
CA ALA A 116 5.27 4.36 -5.43
C ALA A 116 4.37 4.30 -4.16
N CYS A 117 3.49 3.30 -4.03
CA CYS A 117 2.73 3.07 -2.81
C CYS A 117 3.63 2.62 -1.65
N ILE A 118 4.70 1.88 -1.93
CA ILE A 118 5.54 1.26 -0.89
C ILE A 118 6.27 2.30 -0.02
N PRO A 119 6.96 3.32 -0.56
CA PRO A 119 7.52 4.39 0.26
C PRO A 119 6.49 5.13 1.12
N ILE A 120 5.26 5.30 0.61
CA ILE A 120 4.17 5.91 1.39
C ILE A 120 3.81 5.02 2.58
N PHE A 121 3.72 3.71 2.38
CA PHE A 121 3.54 2.76 3.47
C PHE A 121 4.70 2.81 4.48
N LEU A 122 5.94 2.88 3.97
CA LEU A 122 7.14 2.94 4.81
C LEU A 122 7.25 4.24 5.64
N ALA A 123 6.51 5.28 5.30
CA ALA A 123 6.46 6.53 6.09
C ALA A 123 5.80 6.34 7.46
N GLY A 124 5.01 5.29 7.67
CA GLY A 124 4.39 4.99 8.95
C GLY A 124 5.41 4.62 10.03
N GLU A 125 5.20 5.13 11.25
CA GLU A 125 5.93 4.71 12.46
C GLU A 125 5.51 3.29 12.86
N THR A 126 4.22 3.02 12.74
CA THR A 126 3.65 1.68 12.83
C THR A 126 3.14 1.29 11.45
N ARG A 127 3.65 0.18 10.92
CA ARG A 127 3.34 -0.33 9.58
C ARG A 127 2.64 -1.66 9.68
N ARG A 128 1.34 -1.65 9.41
CA ARG A 128 0.46 -2.82 9.56
C ARG A 128 0.11 -3.39 8.21
N ALA A 129 0.26 -4.68 8.04
CA ALA A 129 -0.15 -5.34 6.81
C ALA A 129 -0.81 -6.69 7.07
N ALA A 130 -1.87 -6.98 6.32
CA ALA A 130 -2.50 -8.29 6.32
C ALA A 130 -1.59 -9.31 5.62
N MET A 131 -1.63 -10.56 6.08
CA MET A 131 -0.83 -11.64 5.50
C MET A 131 -1.19 -11.93 4.04
N SER A 132 -2.43 -11.66 3.64
CA SER A 132 -2.94 -11.78 2.27
C SER A 132 -2.82 -10.51 1.44
N SER A 133 -2.25 -9.44 1.98
CA SER A 133 -1.95 -8.23 1.19
C SER A 133 -0.92 -8.53 0.10
N LEU A 134 -1.00 -7.80 -1.03
CA LEU A 134 -0.15 -8.03 -2.20
C LEU A 134 0.81 -6.86 -2.41
N TRP A 135 2.05 -7.19 -2.74
CA TRP A 135 3.14 -6.23 -2.86
C TRP A 135 3.88 -6.44 -4.17
N PHE A 136 4.06 -5.35 -4.94
CA PHE A 136 4.80 -5.43 -6.19
C PHE A 136 5.96 -4.45 -6.22
N PHE A 137 7.15 -5.00 -6.30
CA PHE A 137 8.42 -4.29 -6.46
C PHE A 137 8.84 -4.38 -7.91
N HIS A 138 9.17 -3.26 -8.55
CA HIS A 138 9.64 -3.25 -9.91
C HIS A 138 10.58 -2.08 -10.18
N ARG A 139 11.34 -2.19 -11.26
CA ARG A 139 12.13 -1.06 -11.77
C ARG A 139 11.22 0.00 -12.35
N SER A 140 11.56 1.27 -12.18
CA SER A 140 10.84 2.33 -12.87
C SER A 140 11.15 2.28 -14.37
N TRP A 141 10.11 2.35 -15.18
CA TRP A 141 10.26 2.46 -16.63
C TRP A 141 10.60 3.91 -16.95
N ARG A 142 11.78 4.14 -17.51
CA ARG A 142 12.04 5.36 -18.30
C ARG A 142 11.83 4.97 -19.75
N GLU A 143 10.93 5.64 -20.45
CA GLU A 143 10.92 5.57 -21.90
C GLU A 143 12.26 6.14 -22.38
N SER A 144 13.07 5.31 -23.03
CA SER A 144 14.24 5.77 -23.74
C SER A 144 13.77 6.51 -25.00
N VAL A 145 14.00 7.80 -25.03
CA VAL A 145 13.56 8.69 -26.12
C VAL A 145 14.35 8.47 -27.42
N ASP A 146 15.43 7.69 -27.39
CA ASP A 146 16.29 7.47 -28.58
C ASP A 146 16.64 6.00 -28.80
N GLY A 147 16.26 5.49 -29.97
CA GLY A 147 16.42 4.12 -30.44
C GLY A 147 17.85 3.70 -30.79
N GLY A 148 18.74 3.71 -29.85
CA GLY A 148 20.09 3.20 -30.01
C GLY A 148 20.81 3.10 -28.68
N ILE A 149 20.52 2.00 -27.89
CA ILE A 149 20.98 1.93 -26.52
C ILE A 149 21.84 0.70 -26.30
N ASP A 150 23.06 0.95 -25.83
CA ASP A 150 23.95 -0.03 -25.24
C ASP A 150 23.28 -0.66 -24.01
N GLU A 151 22.82 -1.89 -24.13
CA GLU A 151 22.06 -2.64 -23.12
C GLU A 151 22.79 -2.69 -21.77
N VAL A 152 24.11 -2.72 -21.76
CA VAL A 152 24.95 -2.69 -20.57
C VAL A 152 24.83 -1.34 -19.83
N ARG A 153 24.75 -0.25 -20.57
CA ARG A 153 24.64 1.11 -20.00
C ARG A 153 23.28 1.36 -19.36
N ILE A 154 22.21 0.76 -19.90
CA ILE A 154 20.86 0.79 -19.32
C ILE A 154 20.87 0.04 -18.00
N GLN A 155 21.37 -1.20 -17.95
CA GLN A 155 21.40 -2.02 -16.74
C GLN A 155 22.17 -1.34 -15.60
N VAL A 156 23.30 -0.69 -15.88
CA VAL A 156 24.07 0.06 -14.88
C VAL A 156 23.30 1.27 -14.37
N SER A 157 22.65 2.03 -15.26
CA SER A 157 21.85 3.21 -14.85
C SER A 157 20.60 2.80 -14.08
N GLU A 158 19.94 1.71 -14.45
CA GLU A 158 18.78 1.16 -13.75
C GLU A 158 19.15 0.64 -12.35
N ARG A 159 20.24 -0.11 -12.24
CA ARG A 159 20.74 -0.58 -10.94
C ARG A 159 21.04 0.59 -10.01
N SER A 160 21.72 1.63 -10.50
CA SER A 160 22.03 2.83 -9.71
C SER A 160 20.77 3.57 -9.28
N PHE A 161 19.78 3.69 -10.17
CA PHE A 161 18.52 4.31 -9.84
C PHE A 161 17.75 3.51 -8.79
N VAL A 162 17.60 2.20 -8.97
CA VAL A 162 16.91 1.30 -8.00
C VAL A 162 17.63 1.35 -6.66
N THR A 163 18.97 1.27 -6.64
CA THR A 163 19.76 1.36 -5.41
C THR A 163 19.53 2.68 -4.69
N GLY A 164 19.63 3.80 -5.41
CA GLY A 164 19.42 5.14 -4.83
C GLY A 164 17.98 5.31 -4.27
N TYR A 165 16.99 4.80 -4.98
CA TYR A 165 15.60 4.83 -4.54
C TYR A 165 15.39 4.01 -3.25
N LEU A 166 15.93 2.80 -3.17
CA LEU A 166 15.82 1.96 -1.98
C LEU A 166 16.61 2.55 -0.79
N GLU A 167 17.80 3.08 -1.02
CA GLU A 167 18.57 3.79 0.02
C GLU A 167 17.82 5.02 0.55
N GLN A 168 17.14 5.74 -0.30
CA GLN A 168 16.43 6.95 0.07
C GLN A 168 15.16 6.68 0.90
N TYR A 169 14.40 5.65 0.56
CA TYR A 169 13.06 5.46 1.14
C TYR A 169 12.94 4.25 2.06
N TYR A 170 13.72 3.19 1.84
CA TYR A 170 13.56 1.94 2.58
C TYR A 170 14.52 1.85 3.77
N VAL A 171 15.76 2.25 3.57
CA VAL A 171 16.76 2.19 4.64
C VAL A 171 16.40 3.06 5.84
N PRO A 172 15.94 4.31 5.68
CA PRO A 172 15.51 5.13 6.82
C PRO A 172 14.31 4.55 7.57
N ALA A 173 13.48 3.74 6.89
CA ALA A 173 12.37 3.03 7.51
C ALA A 173 12.81 1.77 8.30
N GLY A 174 14.09 1.44 8.32
CA GLY A 174 14.64 0.28 9.02
C GLY A 174 14.54 -1.04 8.25
N VAL A 175 14.35 -0.97 6.92
CA VAL A 175 14.34 -2.18 6.09
C VAL A 175 15.77 -2.74 5.97
N SER A 176 15.90 -4.06 6.09
CA SER A 176 17.17 -4.78 6.07
C SER A 176 17.95 -4.55 4.78
N ARG A 177 19.21 -4.09 4.88
CA ARG A 177 20.09 -3.90 3.74
C ARG A 177 20.41 -5.22 3.01
N GLU A 178 20.50 -6.31 3.75
CA GLU A 178 20.71 -7.63 3.16
C GLU A 178 19.53 -8.05 2.28
N TRP A 179 18.30 -7.86 2.79
CA TRP A 179 17.11 -8.12 2.01
C TRP A 179 16.99 -7.19 0.80
N LEU A 180 17.35 -5.90 0.94
CA LEU A 180 17.37 -4.94 -0.16
C LEU A 180 18.35 -5.33 -1.26
N ALA A 181 19.54 -5.84 -0.91
CA ALA A 181 20.51 -6.32 -1.89
C ALA A 181 19.93 -7.47 -2.73
N HIS A 182 19.25 -8.44 -2.11
CA HIS A 182 18.56 -9.50 -2.81
C HIS A 182 17.39 -8.98 -3.68
N LEU A 183 16.63 -8.01 -3.17
CA LEU A 183 15.53 -7.37 -3.91
C LEU A 183 16.04 -6.68 -5.17
N ILE A 184 17.17 -5.93 -5.09
CA ILE A 184 17.79 -5.26 -6.24
C ILE A 184 18.12 -6.27 -7.34
N GLU A 185 18.80 -7.37 -6.99
CA GLU A 185 19.18 -8.41 -7.96
C GLU A 185 17.92 -9.01 -8.62
N THR A 186 16.89 -9.27 -7.83
CA THR A 186 15.64 -9.82 -8.34
C THR A 186 14.93 -8.85 -9.28
N ILE A 187 14.79 -7.57 -8.91
CA ILE A 187 14.13 -6.56 -9.75
C ILE A 187 14.91 -6.31 -11.04
N VAL A 188 16.24 -6.22 -10.96
CA VAL A 188 17.09 -5.98 -12.14
C VAL A 188 17.02 -7.13 -13.12
N SER A 189 17.00 -8.38 -12.62
CA SER A 189 16.99 -9.59 -13.48
C SER A 189 15.60 -9.89 -14.05
N SER A 190 14.52 -9.72 -13.27
CA SER A 190 13.15 -10.12 -13.65
C SER A 190 12.26 -8.98 -14.11
N GLY A 191 12.67 -7.72 -13.89
CA GLY A 191 11.87 -6.53 -14.13
C GLY A 191 10.80 -6.24 -13.07
N GLY A 192 10.43 -7.22 -12.25
CA GLY A 192 9.47 -7.04 -11.15
C GLY A 192 9.33 -8.29 -10.29
N TYR A 193 8.88 -8.09 -9.06
CA TYR A 193 8.79 -9.13 -8.05
C TYR A 193 7.54 -8.94 -7.17
N TRP A 194 6.69 -9.97 -7.14
CA TRP A 194 5.52 -10.01 -6.28
C TRP A 194 5.81 -10.73 -4.97
N GLN A 195 5.28 -10.19 -3.89
CA GLN A 195 5.29 -10.81 -2.56
C GLN A 195 3.92 -10.63 -1.90
N THR A 196 3.64 -11.47 -0.89
CA THR A 196 2.52 -11.26 0.03
C THR A 196 2.98 -10.55 1.29
N GLY A 197 2.03 -10.05 2.08
CA GLY A 197 2.32 -9.57 3.43
C GLY A 197 2.96 -10.67 4.29
N ARG A 198 2.57 -11.93 4.09
CA ARG A 198 3.19 -13.08 4.76
C ARG A 198 4.67 -13.21 4.42
N ASP A 199 5.03 -13.18 3.12
CA ASP A 199 6.42 -13.30 2.68
C ASP A 199 7.29 -12.19 3.30
N LEU A 200 6.77 -10.95 3.31
CA LEU A 200 7.46 -9.80 3.91
C LEU A 200 7.62 -9.93 5.42
N TRP A 201 6.61 -10.45 6.11
CA TRP A 201 6.66 -10.65 7.57
C TRP A 201 7.61 -11.78 7.96
N GLU A 202 7.52 -12.92 7.29
CA GLU A 202 8.35 -14.09 7.54
C GLU A 202 9.83 -13.83 7.22
N ALA A 203 10.10 -13.01 6.21
CA ALA A 203 11.47 -12.57 5.88
C ALA A 203 12.09 -11.65 6.96
N ARG A 204 11.31 -11.16 7.94
CA ARG A 204 11.78 -10.26 9.01
C ARG A 204 12.62 -9.08 8.47
N ASN A 205 12.24 -8.59 7.30
CA ASN A 205 13.00 -7.58 6.58
C ASN A 205 12.78 -6.14 7.09
N GLY A 206 11.91 -5.93 8.07
CA GLY A 206 11.63 -4.63 8.67
C GLY A 206 10.58 -3.79 7.92
N MET A 207 10.00 -4.28 6.84
CA MET A 207 8.94 -3.53 6.14
C MET A 207 7.66 -3.45 6.98
N ILE A 208 7.22 -4.56 7.53
CA ILE A 208 6.04 -4.66 8.39
C ILE A 208 6.49 -4.65 9.85
N THR A 209 5.91 -3.78 10.68
CA THR A 209 6.19 -3.72 12.13
C THR A 209 5.15 -4.48 12.94
N GLU A 210 3.90 -4.54 12.44
CA GLU A 210 2.79 -5.25 13.08
C GLU A 210 1.97 -6.01 12.04
N PRO A 211 1.90 -7.36 12.10
CA PRO A 211 1.10 -8.12 11.17
C PRO A 211 -0.38 -8.03 11.55
N ILE A 212 -1.25 -7.97 10.54
CA ILE A 212 -2.68 -8.18 10.72
C ILE A 212 -2.97 -9.64 10.40
N GLY A 213 -3.53 -10.37 11.36
CA GLY A 213 -3.95 -11.76 11.14
C GLY A 213 -5.09 -11.82 10.12
N ASP A 214 -4.93 -12.65 9.11
CA ASP A 214 -6.02 -12.94 8.18
C ASP A 214 -7.02 -13.87 8.87
N VAL A 215 -8.29 -13.50 8.86
CA VAL A 215 -9.40 -14.41 9.17
C VAL A 215 -9.65 -15.25 7.91
N MET A 216 -8.65 -16.04 7.48
CA MET A 216 -8.81 -16.92 6.33
C MET A 216 -9.05 -18.37 6.82
N PRO A 217 -10.14 -19.01 6.38
CA PRO A 217 -10.23 -20.46 6.46
C PRO A 217 -9.06 -21.07 5.69
N GLU A 218 -8.42 -22.06 6.27
CA GLU A 218 -7.23 -22.77 5.72
C GLU A 218 -7.44 -23.31 4.29
N GLN A 219 -8.69 -23.44 3.86
CA GLN A 219 -9.13 -23.92 2.55
C GLN A 219 -9.00 -22.90 1.41
N ASN A 220 -8.77 -21.63 1.70
CA ASN A 220 -8.66 -20.54 0.69
C ASN A 220 -7.24 -19.94 0.63
N ARG A 221 -6.20 -20.76 0.77
CA ARG A 221 -4.85 -20.30 0.39
C ARG A 221 -4.90 -19.92 -1.10
N PRO A 222 -4.65 -18.66 -1.46
CA PRO A 222 -4.54 -18.33 -2.86
C PRO A 222 -3.41 -19.19 -3.43
N ILE A 223 -3.77 -20.10 -4.32
CA ILE A 223 -2.79 -20.66 -5.23
C ILE A 223 -2.24 -19.45 -5.98
N TYR A 224 -0.94 -19.20 -5.87
CA TYR A 224 -0.26 -18.15 -6.60
C TYR A 224 -0.51 -18.38 -8.09
N LEU A 225 -1.60 -17.86 -8.58
CA LEU A 225 -1.74 -17.60 -10.00
C LEU A 225 -0.80 -16.41 -10.24
N ALA A 226 0.22 -16.64 -11.06
CA ALA A 226 1.01 -15.53 -11.60
C ALA A 226 0.04 -14.41 -11.99
N PRO A 227 0.34 -13.14 -11.63
CA PRO A 227 -0.59 -12.04 -11.87
C PRO A 227 -1.09 -12.12 -13.29
N ALA A 228 -2.39 -11.93 -13.46
CA ALA A 228 -3.00 -11.94 -14.77
C ALA A 228 -2.16 -11.07 -15.72
N PRO A 229 -1.95 -11.49 -17.00
CA PRO A 229 -1.06 -10.80 -17.95
C PRO A 229 -1.31 -9.29 -18.12
N GLY A 230 -2.43 -8.78 -17.60
CA GLY A 230 -2.77 -7.37 -17.57
C GLY A 230 -1.97 -6.51 -16.57
N CYS A 231 -1.36 -7.09 -15.51
CA CYS A 231 -0.58 -6.28 -14.55
C CYS A 231 0.74 -5.74 -15.13
N THR A 232 1.32 -6.41 -16.14
CA THR A 232 2.49 -5.90 -16.84
C THR A 232 2.17 -4.74 -17.79
N ALA A 233 0.94 -4.64 -18.27
CA ALA A 233 0.46 -3.53 -19.09
C ALA A 233 0.13 -2.26 -18.24
N MET A 234 -0.18 -2.43 -16.96
CA MET A 234 -0.55 -1.33 -16.04
C MET A 234 0.63 -0.47 -15.58
N CYS A 235 1.87 -0.94 -15.76
CA CYS A 235 3.08 -0.18 -15.42
C CYS A 235 3.58 0.67 -16.60
N ARG A 236 2.93 0.64 -17.76
CA ARG A 236 3.23 1.48 -18.92
C ARG A 236 2.25 2.66 -18.98
N GLY A 237 2.51 3.68 -18.22
CA GLY A 237 1.72 4.89 -18.26
C GLY A 237 2.30 5.99 -17.40
#